data_075cd65845102c78f7446978913ffd59
#
_entry.id   075cd65845102c78f7446978913ffd59
#
_cell.length_a   1.000
_cell.length_b   1.000
_cell.length_c   1.000
_cell.angle_alpha   90.00
_cell.angle_beta   90.00
_cell.angle_gamma   90.00
#
_symmetry.space_group_name_H-M   'P 1'
#
loop_
_entity.id
_entity.type
_entity.pdbx_description
1 polymer ?
#
loop_
_entity_poly.entity_id
_entity_poly.type
_entity_poly.pdbx_seq_one_letter_code
_entity_poly.pdbx_strand_id
1 'polypeptide(L)'
;MHLTQRQRAVLLGVLEDQRRLANMPTEIGSRLDRGRQRITARNAQNGLVPMNLPGWLGRAPTNSDHVLCHRECLRLEGMGLIQRVALTGGRRTTHLRLTPAGWRTAEALLAEECGPEADDDIDWENVEFEPIEWPAETGEGGNGSSG
;
A
#
# COMPACT_ATOMS: atom_id res chain seq x y z
N MET A 1 -6.85 -9.38 18.31
CA MET A 1 -5.42 -9.01 18.14
C MET A 1 -5.28 -7.51 18.23
N HIS A 2 -4.42 -7.06 19.09
CA HIS A 2 -4.21 -5.62 19.25
C HIS A 2 -2.85 -5.23 18.72
N LEU A 3 -2.83 -4.33 17.76
CA LEU A 3 -1.60 -3.88 17.12
C LEU A 3 -1.28 -2.46 17.55
N THR A 4 0.00 -2.22 17.80
CA THR A 4 0.45 -0.87 18.09
C THR A 4 0.38 -0.03 16.84
N GLN A 5 0.43 1.28 17.01
CA GLN A 5 0.40 2.19 15.86
C GLN A 5 1.58 1.94 14.92
N ARG A 6 2.74 1.64 15.48
CA ARG A 6 3.92 1.37 14.67
C ARG A 6 3.78 0.05 13.90
N GLN A 7 3.19 -0.97 14.53
CA GLN A 7 2.92 -2.23 13.85
C GLN A 7 1.93 -2.05 12.70
N ARG A 8 0.90 -1.23 12.92
CA ARG A 8 -0.05 -0.90 11.85
C ARG A 8 0.66 -0.19 10.70
N ALA A 9 1.53 0.76 11.03
CA ALA A 9 2.25 1.51 10.00
C ALA A 9 3.10 0.58 9.14
N VAL A 10 3.76 -0.39 9.74
CA VAL A 10 4.56 -1.35 8.99
C VAL A 10 3.68 -2.20 8.09
N LEU A 11 2.61 -2.77 8.63
CA LEU A 11 1.75 -3.64 7.84
C LEU A 11 1.11 -2.89 6.67
N LEU A 12 0.57 -1.70 6.94
CA LEU A 12 -0.03 -0.90 5.88
C LEU A 12 1.00 -0.44 4.87
N GLY A 13 2.17 -0.03 5.35
CA GLY A 13 3.23 0.42 4.48
C GLY A 13 3.71 -0.69 3.55
N VAL A 14 3.88 -1.89 4.06
CA VAL A 14 4.30 -3.03 3.24
C VAL A 14 3.23 -3.35 2.20
N LEU A 15 1.96 -3.35 2.60
CA LEU A 15 0.88 -3.63 1.66
C LEU A 15 0.82 -2.61 0.54
N GLU A 16 0.86 -1.33 0.90
CA GLU A 16 0.77 -0.26 -0.09
C GLU A 16 1.98 -0.24 -1.01
N ASP A 17 3.17 -0.41 -0.43
CA ASP A 17 4.38 -0.44 -1.23
C ASP A 17 4.40 -1.65 -2.15
N GLN A 18 3.95 -2.79 -1.67
CA GLN A 18 3.91 -4.01 -2.48
C GLN A 18 3.02 -3.79 -3.71
N ARG A 19 1.84 -3.20 -3.51
CA ARG A 19 0.91 -2.93 -4.61
C ARG A 19 1.49 -1.91 -5.58
N ARG A 20 2.07 -0.84 -5.05
CA ARG A 20 2.63 0.23 -5.86
C ARG A 20 3.83 -0.27 -6.67
N LEU A 21 4.74 -0.98 -6.03
CA LEU A 21 5.96 -1.42 -6.69
C LEU A 21 5.71 -2.56 -7.67
N ALA A 22 4.74 -3.41 -7.40
CA ALA A 22 4.40 -4.50 -8.32
C ALA A 22 3.87 -3.98 -9.64
N ASN A 23 3.33 -2.76 -9.65
CA ASN A 23 2.73 -2.14 -10.83
C ASN A 23 3.52 -0.93 -11.33
N MET A 24 4.75 -0.75 -10.85
CA MET A 24 5.53 0.41 -11.23
C MET A 24 5.98 0.33 -12.68
N PRO A 25 6.22 1.48 -13.33
CA PRO A 25 6.77 1.46 -14.69
C PRO A 25 8.20 0.92 -14.68
N THR A 26 8.57 0.21 -15.73
CA THR A 26 9.88 -0.43 -15.83
C THR A 26 10.68 0.00 -17.04
N GLU A 27 10.18 1.00 -17.78
CA GLU A 27 10.83 1.42 -19.02
C GLU A 27 11.21 2.90 -19.01
N ILE A 28 11.42 3.47 -17.83
CA ILE A 28 11.70 4.89 -17.69
C ILE A 28 13.16 5.10 -17.31
N GLY A 29 13.81 6.02 -18.01
CA GLY A 29 15.17 6.41 -17.64
C GLY A 29 16.22 5.62 -18.38
N SER A 30 17.42 5.58 -17.81
CA SER A 30 18.56 4.92 -18.41
C SER A 30 18.40 3.40 -18.38
N ARG A 31 19.32 2.72 -19.07
CA ARG A 31 19.32 1.26 -19.05
C ARG A 31 19.46 0.70 -17.64
N LEU A 32 20.30 1.35 -16.84
CA LEU A 32 20.48 0.93 -15.46
C LEU A 32 19.22 1.15 -14.66
N ASP A 33 18.56 2.30 -14.86
CA ASP A 33 17.29 2.58 -14.17
C ASP A 33 16.23 1.56 -14.50
N ARG A 34 16.10 1.22 -15.79
CA ARG A 34 15.12 0.23 -16.22
C ARG A 34 15.40 -1.14 -15.62
N GLY A 35 16.68 -1.50 -15.52
CA GLY A 35 17.06 -2.75 -14.90
C GLY A 35 16.66 -2.81 -13.43
N ARG A 36 16.91 -1.72 -12.71
CA ARG A 36 16.51 -1.63 -11.30
C ARG A 36 15.01 -1.68 -11.14
N GLN A 37 14.29 -0.98 -12.00
CA GLN A 37 12.83 -0.98 -11.98
C GLN A 37 12.27 -2.38 -12.16
N ARG A 38 12.82 -3.14 -13.11
CA ARG A 38 12.36 -4.51 -13.35
C ARG A 38 12.62 -5.42 -12.16
N ILE A 39 13.78 -5.29 -11.54
CA ILE A 39 14.10 -6.10 -10.36
C ILE A 39 13.16 -5.76 -9.21
N THR A 40 12.94 -4.46 -8.97
CA THR A 40 12.07 -4.02 -7.89
C THR A 40 10.64 -4.48 -8.11
N ALA A 41 10.14 -4.34 -9.33
CA ALA A 41 8.78 -4.76 -9.65
C ALA A 41 8.63 -6.28 -9.49
N ARG A 42 9.60 -7.03 -9.96
CA ARG A 42 9.55 -8.49 -9.84
C ARG A 42 9.57 -8.93 -8.38
N ASN A 43 10.43 -8.31 -7.58
CA ASN A 43 10.48 -8.63 -6.16
C ASN A 43 9.14 -8.35 -5.50
N ALA A 44 8.53 -7.20 -5.80
CA ALA A 44 7.25 -6.84 -5.23
C ALA A 44 6.14 -7.79 -5.68
N GLN A 45 6.18 -8.23 -6.93
CA GLN A 45 5.21 -9.21 -7.43
C GLN A 45 5.31 -10.52 -6.67
N ASN A 46 6.49 -10.83 -6.15
CA ASN A 46 6.72 -12.00 -5.29
C ASN A 46 6.52 -11.68 -3.82
N GLY A 47 6.03 -10.52 -3.50
CA GLY A 47 5.73 -10.11 -2.13
C GLY A 47 6.88 -9.48 -1.39
N LEU A 48 8.04 -9.31 -2.03
CA LEU A 48 9.21 -8.76 -1.37
C LEU A 48 9.22 -7.25 -1.50
N VAL A 49 9.15 -6.57 -0.38
CA VAL A 49 9.08 -5.11 -0.31
C VAL A 49 10.33 -4.59 0.39
N PRO A 50 11.08 -3.67 -0.24
CA PRO A 50 12.26 -3.11 0.42
C PRO A 50 11.88 -2.36 1.67
N MET A 51 12.74 -2.39 2.66
CA MET A 51 12.55 -1.60 3.88
C MET A 51 12.43 -0.14 3.50
N ASN A 52 11.35 0.50 3.94
CA ASN A 52 11.06 1.89 3.58
C ASN A 52 10.55 2.65 4.80
N LEU A 53 11.37 2.67 5.84
CA LEU A 53 10.94 3.27 7.10
C LEU A 53 10.51 4.74 6.95
N PRO A 54 11.25 5.59 6.19
CA PRO A 54 10.80 6.97 6.02
C PRO A 54 9.40 7.07 5.43
N GLY A 55 9.11 6.26 4.43
CA GLY A 55 7.79 6.26 3.80
C GLY A 55 6.71 5.79 4.74
N TRP A 56 6.98 4.74 5.51
CA TRP A 56 5.98 4.19 6.42
C TRP A 56 5.71 5.11 7.61
N LEU A 57 6.73 5.83 8.08
CA LEU A 57 6.56 6.79 9.16
C LEU A 57 6.06 8.15 8.68
N GLY A 58 6.26 8.44 7.39
CA GLY A 58 5.90 9.76 6.85
C GLY A 58 6.86 10.86 7.25
N ARG A 59 8.06 10.50 7.71
CA ARG A 59 9.08 11.47 8.12
C ARG A 59 10.44 10.79 8.15
N ALA A 60 11.48 11.59 8.27
CA ALA A 60 12.84 11.06 8.38
C ALA A 60 12.97 10.28 9.71
N PRO A 61 13.47 9.04 9.66
CA PRO A 61 13.58 8.25 10.88
C PRO A 61 14.80 8.66 11.70
N THR A 62 14.64 8.58 13.02
CA THR A 62 15.74 8.73 13.96
C THR A 62 16.37 7.37 14.23
N ASN A 63 17.49 7.35 14.94
CA ASN A 63 18.10 6.08 15.36
C ASN A 63 17.12 5.28 16.21
N SER A 64 16.37 5.94 17.08
CA SER A 64 15.36 5.26 17.89
C SER A 64 14.30 4.63 17.02
N ASP A 65 13.88 5.31 15.96
CA ASP A 65 12.88 4.73 15.04
C ASP A 65 13.39 3.46 14.41
N HIS A 66 14.66 3.42 14.01
CA HIS A 66 15.24 2.20 13.42
C HIS A 66 15.24 1.05 14.42
N VAL A 67 15.62 1.32 15.66
CA VAL A 67 15.63 0.28 16.69
C VAL A 67 14.23 -0.23 16.98
N LEU A 68 13.28 0.70 17.13
CA LEU A 68 11.89 0.33 17.42
C LEU A 68 11.25 -0.41 16.27
N CYS A 69 11.53 0.03 15.05
CA CYS A 69 11.00 -0.66 13.87
C CYS A 69 11.52 -2.09 13.79
N HIS A 70 12.79 -2.29 14.08
CA HIS A 70 13.36 -3.63 14.09
C HIS A 70 12.65 -4.52 15.11
N ARG A 71 12.41 -4.00 16.30
CA ARG A 71 11.69 -4.74 17.33
C ARG A 71 10.28 -5.09 16.89
N GLU A 72 9.59 -4.13 16.27
CA GLU A 72 8.23 -4.38 15.83
C GLU A 72 8.18 -5.41 14.70
N CYS A 73 9.17 -5.37 13.81
CA CYS A 73 9.27 -6.40 12.77
C CYS A 73 9.47 -7.78 13.38
N LEU A 74 10.31 -7.89 14.41
CA LEU A 74 10.50 -9.17 15.10
C LEU A 74 9.19 -9.66 15.72
N ARG A 75 8.43 -8.75 16.33
CA ARG A 75 7.15 -9.11 16.92
C ARG A 75 6.14 -9.54 15.89
N LEU A 76 6.07 -8.79 14.80
CA LEU A 76 5.14 -9.12 13.71
C LEU A 76 5.50 -10.48 13.09
N GLU A 77 6.78 -10.76 12.96
CA GLU A 77 7.22 -12.06 12.47
C GLU A 77 6.82 -13.17 13.45
N GLY A 78 7.00 -12.92 14.74
CA GLY A 78 6.59 -13.87 15.78
C GLY A 78 5.09 -14.10 15.79
N MET A 79 4.30 -13.11 15.37
CA MET A 79 2.85 -13.24 15.27
C MET A 79 2.42 -13.92 13.97
N GLY A 80 3.38 -14.23 13.08
CA GLY A 80 3.06 -14.88 11.82
C GLY A 80 2.50 -13.94 10.77
N LEU A 81 2.74 -12.64 10.90
CA LEU A 81 2.16 -11.66 9.96
C LEU A 81 3.14 -11.23 8.87
N ILE A 82 4.44 -11.30 9.13
CA ILE A 82 5.44 -10.96 8.13
C ILE A 82 6.59 -11.96 8.17
N GLN A 83 7.39 -11.93 7.11
CA GLN A 83 8.68 -12.60 7.05
C GLN A 83 9.74 -11.54 6.78
N ARG A 84 10.83 -11.59 7.53
CA ARG A 84 11.98 -10.74 7.28
C ARG A 84 12.90 -11.47 6.31
N VAL A 85 13.37 -10.77 5.31
CA VAL A 85 14.19 -11.35 4.25
C VAL A 85 15.46 -10.54 4.10
N ALA A 86 16.58 -11.22 4.01
CA ALA A 86 17.87 -10.61 3.74
C ALA A 86 18.34 -11.08 2.37
N LEU A 87 18.01 -10.32 1.33
CA LEU A 87 18.33 -10.72 -0.05
C LEU A 87 19.82 -10.77 -0.31
N THR A 88 20.61 -10.03 0.47
CA THR A 88 22.05 -10.04 0.32
C THR A 88 22.72 -11.23 1.01
N GLY A 89 21.93 -12.07 1.70
CA GLY A 89 22.48 -13.20 2.42
C GLY A 89 23.10 -12.88 3.77
N GLY A 90 23.06 -11.61 4.17
CA GLY A 90 23.58 -11.18 5.46
C GLY A 90 22.56 -11.30 6.56
N ARG A 91 22.90 -10.76 7.74
CA ARG A 91 22.00 -10.77 8.89
C ARG A 91 21.00 -9.63 8.85
N ARG A 92 21.30 -8.60 8.07
CA ARG A 92 20.48 -7.40 8.05
C ARG A 92 19.26 -7.63 7.16
N THR A 93 18.08 -7.38 7.70
CA THR A 93 16.85 -7.43 6.93
C THR A 93 16.86 -6.36 5.85
N THR A 94 16.69 -6.76 4.61
CA THR A 94 16.62 -5.83 3.49
C THR A 94 15.20 -5.69 2.95
N HIS A 95 14.38 -6.71 3.15
CA HIS A 95 13.01 -6.74 2.61
C HIS A 95 12.07 -7.36 3.61
N LEU A 96 10.80 -7.04 3.47
CA LEU A 96 9.73 -7.67 4.23
C LEU A 96 8.74 -8.29 3.27
N ARG A 97 8.10 -9.36 3.73
CA ARG A 97 7.02 -10.00 2.97
C ARG A 97 5.86 -10.25 3.90
N LEU A 98 4.65 -9.91 3.46
CA LEU A 98 3.45 -10.25 4.22
C LEU A 98 3.16 -11.74 4.05
N THR A 99 2.83 -12.40 5.16
CA THR A 99 2.26 -13.74 5.09
C THR A 99 0.80 -13.63 4.66
N PRO A 100 0.14 -14.74 4.32
CA PRO A 100 -1.31 -14.66 4.04
C PRO A 100 -2.09 -14.04 5.19
N ALA A 101 -1.74 -14.39 6.44
CA ALA A 101 -2.38 -13.78 7.60
C ALA A 101 -2.08 -12.29 7.70
N GLY A 102 -0.82 -11.91 7.41
CA GLY A 102 -0.44 -10.49 7.42
C GLY A 102 -1.16 -9.71 6.34
N TRP A 103 -1.32 -10.30 5.17
CA TRP A 103 -2.05 -9.66 4.08
C TRP A 103 -3.49 -9.38 4.49
N ARG A 104 -4.17 -10.38 5.06
CA ARG A 104 -5.55 -10.19 5.51
C ARG A 104 -5.65 -9.13 6.59
N THR A 105 -4.71 -9.14 7.54
CA THR A 105 -4.68 -8.16 8.60
C THR A 105 -4.46 -6.75 8.05
N ALA A 106 -3.52 -6.60 7.10
CA ALA A 106 -3.25 -5.31 6.51
C ALA A 106 -4.45 -4.79 5.71
N GLU A 107 -5.12 -5.67 4.98
CA GLU A 107 -6.32 -5.26 4.25
C GLU A 107 -7.44 -4.83 5.18
N ALA A 108 -7.59 -5.53 6.31
CA ALA A 108 -8.58 -5.14 7.30
C ALA A 108 -8.26 -3.77 7.90
N LEU A 109 -6.99 -3.51 8.19
CA LEU A 109 -6.57 -2.20 8.69
C LEU A 109 -6.83 -1.10 7.67
N LEU A 110 -6.56 -1.37 6.41
CA LEU A 110 -6.81 -0.39 5.36
C LEU A 110 -8.29 -0.09 5.26
N ALA A 111 -9.13 -1.10 5.36
CA ALA A 111 -10.58 -0.91 5.33
C ALA A 111 -11.04 -0.05 6.51
N GLU A 112 -10.44 -0.24 7.69
CA GLU A 112 -10.78 0.59 8.85
C GLU A 112 -10.44 2.05 8.61
N GLU A 113 -9.30 2.31 7.98
CA GLU A 113 -8.87 3.70 7.78
C GLU A 113 -9.61 4.39 6.68
N CYS A 114 -9.97 3.66 5.62
CA CYS A 114 -10.50 4.30 4.43
C CYS A 114 -11.98 4.08 4.25
N GLY A 115 -12.57 3.19 5.01
CA GLY A 115 -13.78 2.62 4.55
C GLY A 115 -15.04 2.92 5.33
N PRO A 116 -15.36 2.14 6.36
CA PRO A 116 -16.76 2.14 6.81
C PRO A 116 -17.26 3.51 7.24
N GLU A 117 -16.37 4.33 7.82
CA GLU A 117 -16.80 5.66 8.21
C GLU A 117 -17.27 6.48 7.03
N ALA A 118 -16.52 6.42 5.94
CA ALA A 118 -16.89 7.16 4.74
C ALA A 118 -18.20 6.64 4.20
N ASP A 119 -18.38 5.33 4.20
CA ASP A 119 -19.62 4.74 3.73
C ASP A 119 -20.79 5.09 4.63
N ASP A 120 -20.54 5.12 5.93
CA ASP A 120 -21.59 5.45 6.88
C ASP A 120 -22.02 6.89 6.76
N ASP A 121 -21.11 7.76 6.35
CA ASP A 121 -21.41 9.17 6.21
C ASP A 121 -22.16 9.47 4.92
N ILE A 122 -22.15 8.54 4.00
CA ILE A 122 -22.81 8.75 2.72
C ILE A 122 -24.13 8.01 2.74
N ASP A 123 -25.19 8.79 2.73
CA ASP A 123 -26.53 8.23 2.59
C ASP A 123 -26.77 8.05 1.10
N TRP A 124 -26.47 6.88 0.62
CA TRP A 124 -26.56 6.61 -0.81
C TRP A 124 -27.94 6.82 -1.39
N GLU A 125 -28.95 6.69 -0.54
CA GLU A 125 -30.32 6.88 -1.00
C GLU A 125 -30.67 8.36 -1.16
N ASN A 126 -29.99 9.20 -0.41
CA ASN A 126 -30.21 10.62 -0.47
C ASN A 126 -29.07 11.35 -1.17
N VAL A 127 -28.09 10.63 -1.63
CA VAL A 127 -27.05 11.25 -2.40
C VAL A 127 -27.67 11.74 -3.68
N GLU A 128 -27.72 13.03 -3.75
CA GLU A 128 -28.15 13.64 -4.96
C GLU A 128 -27.04 13.51 -5.94
N PHE A 129 -27.02 12.44 -6.59
CA PHE A 129 -26.20 12.43 -7.77
C PHE A 129 -26.82 13.46 -8.66
N GLU A 130 -26.32 14.62 -8.53
CA GLU A 130 -26.57 15.57 -9.55
C GLU A 130 -26.60 14.78 -10.80
N PRO A 131 -27.75 14.58 -11.38
CA PRO A 131 -27.73 13.90 -12.64
C PRO A 131 -26.73 14.67 -13.43
N ILE A 132 -25.61 14.05 -13.57
CA ILE A 132 -24.62 14.68 -14.36
C ILE A 132 -25.28 14.91 -15.64
N GLU A 133 -25.66 16.13 -15.81
CA GLU A 133 -26.24 16.53 -17.02
C GLU A 133 -25.18 16.36 -18.06
N TRP A 134 -25.09 15.24 -18.54
CA TRP A 134 -24.25 15.05 -19.68
C TRP A 134 -24.84 15.90 -20.74
N PRO A 135 -24.25 16.94 -21.06
CA PRO A 135 -24.76 17.79 -22.13
C PRO A 135 -24.97 16.96 -23.35
N ALA A 136 -25.99 16.97 -23.47
CA ALA A 136 -26.22 16.25 -24.14
C ALA A 136 -25.93 16.12 -25.02
N GLU A 137 -25.78 16.37 -24.42
CA GLU A 137 -25.55 15.87 -24.77
C GLU A 137 -25.57 16.00 -24.97
N THR A 138 -25.75 16.72 -25.26
CA THR A 138 -25.69 16.34 -25.36
C THR A 138 -25.76 16.27 -25.42
N GLY A 139 -26.36 16.96 -26.09
CA GLY A 139 -26.18 16.25 -26.22
C GLY A 139 -26.36 16.28 -26.01
N GLU A 140 -26.65 16.65 -26.47
CA GLU A 140 -26.78 16.14 -26.47
C GLU A 140 -26.69 15.85 -26.30
N GLY A 141 -27.70 16.84 -27.35
CA GLY A 141 -27.52 16.16 -27.37
C GLY A 141 -27.58 16.03 -26.99
N GLY A 142 -28.28 16.48 -27.68
CA GLY A 142 -28.18 15.85 -27.69
C GLY A 142 -28.43 15.75 -27.26
N ASN A 143 -28.47 15.96 -27.46
CA ASN A 143 -28.71 15.43 -27.48
C ASN A 143 -28.93 15.12 -27.23
N GLY A 144 -29.54 15.50 -27.16
CA GLY A 144 -29.41 14.76 -27.29
C GLY A 144 -29.82 14.67 -27.00
N SER A 145 -30.44 14.96 -27.18
CA SER A 145 -30.69 14.42 -27.29
C SER A 145 -30.93 14.22 -27.09
N SER A 146 -31.30 14.33 -26.94
CA SER A 146 -31.45 13.81 -26.98
C SER A 146 -31.42 13.62 -26.92
N GLY A 147 -31.59 13.97 -26.96
CA GLY A 147 -31.26 13.56 -26.93
C GLY A 147 -31.04 13.46 -26.84
#